data_486f09a57693f6b6c1eeb1ea4948aad8
#
_entry.id   486f09a57693f6b6c1eeb1ea4948aad8
#
_cell.length_a   1.000
_cell.length_b   1.000
_cell.length_c   1.000
_cell.angle_alpha   90.00
_cell.angle_beta   90.00
_cell.angle_gamma   90.00
#
_symmetry.space_group_name_H-M   'P 1'
#
loop_
_entity.id
_entity.type
_entity.pdbx_description
1 polymer ?
#
loop_
_entity_poly.entity_id
_entity_poly.type
_entity_poly.pdbx_seq_one_letter_code
_entity_poly.pdbx_strand_id
1 'polypeptide(L)' 'MVKINGEEKEIAGKNLLKFLKETGFEPERVVVERNLMIIPKDQLGNVTIQDEDVIEVLRFVGGG' A
#
# COMPACT_ATOMS: atom_id res chain seq x y z
N MET A 1 7.42 -4.88 -12.55
CA MET A 1 6.40 -5.41 -11.64
C MET A 1 6.50 -4.76 -10.27
N VAL A 2 5.38 -4.63 -9.62
CA VAL A 2 5.32 -4.10 -8.26
C VAL A 2 5.18 -5.29 -7.30
N LYS A 3 5.88 -5.24 -6.18
CA LYS A 3 5.71 -6.27 -5.15
C LYS A 3 4.81 -5.76 -4.04
N ILE A 4 3.74 -6.51 -3.75
CA ILE A 4 2.84 -6.20 -2.64
C ILE A 4 2.90 -7.38 -1.68
N ASN A 5 3.43 -7.16 -0.49
CA ASN A 5 3.58 -8.22 0.51
C ASN A 5 4.24 -9.46 -0.08
N GLY A 6 5.26 -9.24 -0.90
CA GLY A 6 6.02 -10.33 -1.50
C GLY A 6 5.47 -10.89 -2.80
N GLU A 7 4.28 -10.45 -3.22
CA GLU A 7 3.67 -10.94 -4.46
C GLU A 7 3.82 -9.93 -5.57
N GLU A 8 4.20 -10.38 -6.74
CA GLU A 8 4.35 -9.50 -7.88
C GLU A 8 3.00 -9.25 -8.55
N LYS A 9 2.71 -7.99 -8.83
CA LYS A 9 1.46 -7.58 -9.47
C LYS A 9 1.75 -6.46 -10.48
N GLU A 10 0.94 -6.43 -11.52
CA GLU A 10 1.03 -5.38 -12.52
C GLU A 10 0.08 -4.25 -12.16
N ILE A 11 0.48 -3.44 -11.21
CA ILE A 11 -0.36 -2.35 -10.73
C ILE A 11 0.33 -0.98 -10.80
N ALA A 12 1.42 -0.88 -11.55
CA ALA A 12 2.08 0.41 -11.74
C ALA A 12 1.11 1.40 -12.37
N GLY A 13 1.13 2.62 -11.89
CA GLY A 13 0.23 3.65 -12.38
C GLY A 13 -1.04 3.81 -11.56
N LYS A 14 -1.33 2.88 -10.69
CA LYS A 14 -2.53 3.00 -9.84
C LYS A 14 -2.25 3.92 -8.66
N ASN A 15 -3.31 4.56 -8.19
CA ASN A 15 -3.24 5.33 -6.96
C ASN A 15 -3.21 4.36 -5.79
N LEU A 16 -2.29 4.57 -4.86
CA LEU A 16 -2.09 3.64 -3.74
C LEU A 16 -3.33 3.53 -2.86
N LEU A 17 -3.94 4.64 -2.50
CA LEU A 17 -5.13 4.60 -1.65
C LEU A 17 -6.26 3.83 -2.33
N LYS A 18 -6.46 4.09 -3.62
CA LYS A 18 -7.48 3.41 -4.38
C LYS A 18 -7.22 1.92 -4.44
N PHE A 19 -5.96 1.54 -4.66
CA PHE A 19 -5.58 0.14 -4.68
C PHE A 19 -5.90 -0.55 -3.35
N LEU A 20 -5.58 0.10 -2.24
CA LEU A 20 -5.86 -0.47 -0.92
C LEU A 20 -7.35 -0.73 -0.74
N LYS A 21 -8.18 0.23 -1.13
CA LYS A 21 -9.62 0.06 -0.99
C LYS A 21 -10.15 -1.04 -1.90
N GLU A 22 -9.64 -1.13 -3.12
CA GLU A 22 -10.07 -2.15 -4.07
C GLU A 22 -9.74 -3.56 -3.60
N THR A 23 -8.65 -3.70 -2.86
CA THR A 23 -8.23 -5.02 -2.39
C THR A 23 -8.75 -5.35 -1.00
N GLY A 24 -9.61 -4.51 -0.45
CA GLY A 24 -10.26 -4.80 0.82
C GLY A 24 -9.51 -4.32 2.06
N PHE A 25 -8.44 -3.60 1.90
CA PHE A 25 -7.76 -3.02 3.05
C PHE A 25 -8.49 -1.77 3.51
N GLU A 26 -8.53 -1.57 4.82
CA GLU A 26 -9.06 -0.34 5.39
C GLU A 26 -7.89 0.58 5.68
N PRO A 27 -7.78 1.72 4.97
CA PRO A 27 -6.61 2.59 5.13
C PRO A 27 -6.36 3.04 6.56
N GLU A 28 -7.42 3.15 7.35
CA GLU A 28 -7.31 3.57 8.74
C GLU A 28 -6.69 2.51 9.65
N ARG A 29 -6.61 1.28 9.17
CA ARG A 29 -6.19 0.14 9.99
C ARG A 29 -4.92 -0.53 9.51
N VAL A 30 -4.21 0.13 8.62
CA VAL A 30 -2.98 -0.45 8.07
C VAL A 30 -1.85 0.55 8.15
N VAL A 31 -0.64 0.02 8.15
CA VAL A 31 0.57 0.80 7.95
C VAL A 31 1.13 0.37 6.61
N VAL A 32 1.44 1.33 5.76
CA VAL A 32 1.96 1.04 4.43
C VAL A 32 3.40 1.50 4.33
N GLU A 33 4.28 0.58 3.93
CA GLU A 33 5.66 0.90 3.61
C GLU A 33 5.85 0.82 2.12
N ARG A 34 6.55 1.79 1.58
CA ARG A 34 6.91 1.80 0.17
C ARG A 34 8.41 1.99 0.09
N ASN A 35 9.10 1.00 -0.44
CA ASN A 35 10.56 1.02 -0.56
C ASN A 35 11.21 1.33 0.80
N LEU A 36 10.74 0.64 1.84
CA LEU A 36 11.25 0.71 3.21
C LEU A 36 10.93 2.02 3.93
N MET A 37 10.06 2.84 3.38
CA MET A 37 9.64 4.07 4.03
C MET A 37 8.15 4.04 4.32
N ILE A 38 7.77 4.36 5.54
CA ILE A 38 6.37 4.40 5.92
C ILE A 38 5.71 5.61 5.27
N ILE A 39 4.56 5.40 4.65
CA ILE A 39 3.80 6.48 4.05
C ILE A 39 2.74 6.94 5.05
N PRO A 40 2.74 8.23 5.42
CA PRO A 40 1.70 8.75 6.31
C PRO A 40 0.32 8.53 5.70
N LYS A 41 -0.67 8.27 6.55
CA LYS A 41 -2.03 7.97 6.08
C LYS A 41 -2.61 9.08 5.21
N ASP A 42 -2.35 10.33 5.57
CA ASP A 42 -2.89 11.45 4.81
C ASP A 42 -2.18 11.64 3.47
N GLN A 43 -1.12 10.87 3.20
CA GLN A 43 -0.42 10.93 1.92
C GLN A 43 -0.75 9.77 1.00
N LEU A 44 -1.46 8.77 1.48
CA LEU A 44 -1.76 7.58 0.66
C LEU A 44 -2.47 7.94 -0.64
N GLY A 45 -3.34 8.92 -0.61
CA GLY A 45 -4.08 9.34 -1.80
C GLY A 45 -3.24 10.14 -2.78
N ASN A 46 -2.03 10.53 -2.40
CA ASN A 46 -1.13 11.29 -3.25
C ASN A 46 -0.02 10.45 -3.87
N VAL A 47 -0.05 9.15 -3.64
CA VAL A 47 1.01 8.27 -4.13
C VAL A 47 0.53 7.52 -5.37
N THR A 48 1.28 7.64 -6.44
CA THR A 48 1.08 6.82 -7.63
C THR A 48 2.10 5.69 -7.57
N ILE A 49 1.60 4.46 -7.61
CA ILE A 49 2.48 3.28 -7.56
C ILE A 49 3.33 3.25 -8.81
N GLN A 50 4.63 3.10 -8.63
CA GLN A 50 5.59 3.06 -9.73
C GLN A 50 6.03 1.63 -9.98
N ASP A 51 6.47 1.36 -11.20
CA ASP A 51 7.02 0.05 -11.50
C ASP A 51 8.23 -0.21 -10.60
N GLU A 52 8.41 -1.45 -10.20
CA GLU A 52 9.49 -1.89 -9.33
C GLU A 52 9.36 -1.44 -7.88
N ASP A 53 8.28 -0.78 -7.52
CA ASP A 53 8.04 -0.47 -6.11
C ASP A 53 7.90 -1.75 -5.30
N VAL A 54 8.39 -1.70 -4.06
CA VAL A 54 8.20 -2.77 -3.08
C VAL A 54 7.34 -2.20 -1.97
N ILE A 55 6.12 -2.71 -1.86
CA ILE A 55 5.13 -2.17 -0.93
C ILE A 55 4.73 -3.26 0.05
N GLU A 56 4.70 -2.90 1.33
CA GLU A 56 4.20 -3.80 2.36
C GLU A 56 3.05 -3.14 3.08
N VAL A 57 1.98 -3.90 3.26
CA VAL A 57 0.80 -3.42 3.96
C VAL A 57 0.64 -4.27 5.21
N LEU A 58 0.75 -3.63 6.36
CA LEU A 58 0.69 -4.30 7.65
C LEU A 58 -0.62 -3.95 8.32
N ARG A 59 -1.41 -4.96 8.69
CA ARG A 59 -2.66 -4.74 9.41
C ARG A 59 -2.43 -4.75 10.90
N PHE A 60 -3.14 -3.86 11.57
CA PHE A 60 -3.21 -3.94 13.02
C PHE A 60 -4.27 -4.95 13.39
N VAL A 61 -3.91 -5.88 14.24
CA VAL A 61 -4.80 -6.97 14.67
C VAL A 61 -5.18 -6.75 16.12
N GLY A 62 -6.43 -6.99 16.42
CA GLY A 62 -6.89 -6.99 17.78
C GLY A 62 -6.81 -5.66 18.45
N GLY A 63 -6.81 -4.67 17.79
CA GLY A 63 -6.58 -3.35 18.30
C GLY A 63 -7.30 -3.05 19.58
N GLY A 64 -7.48 -3.59 20.32
CA GLY A 64 -8.02 -3.24 21.64
C GLY A 64 -8.46 -1.83 21.59
#